data_38eab09f6f5264d957a7e41d96786931
#
_entry.id   38eab09f6f5264d957a7e41d96786931
#
_cell.length_a   1.000
_cell.length_b   1.000
_cell.length_c   1.000
_cell.angle_alpha   90.00
_cell.angle_beta   90.00
_cell.angle_gamma   90.00
#
_symmetry.space_group_name_H-M   'P 1'
#
loop_
_entity.id
_entity.type
_entity.pdbx_description
1 polymer ?
#
loop_
_entity_poly.entity_id
_entity_poly.type
_entity_poly.pdbx_seq_one_letter_code
_entity_poly.pdbx_strand_id
1 'polypeptide(L)'
;MSLDQAAEQTGVSKSMLAQIERGTANPSLGVLGKITSGLRVEFQELIQPPRVDCCLVTPEELLPTKELEGQYRVWTCLPYEDTRLIEVYRIEVEPGGIYVSGSHGEKTREYLVVTEGVLTVEGHGQSCQIRKDQVFKFETDQDHIYRNESGEKACCTCFFLDYHGKQ
;
A
#
# COMPACT_ATOMS: atom_id res chain seq x y z
N MET A 1 -21.23 5.05 -23.67
CA MET A 1 -21.69 6.49 -23.78
C MET A 1 -20.75 7.19 -24.72
N SER A 2 -21.27 8.07 -25.61
CA SER A 2 -20.40 8.89 -26.48
C SER A 2 -19.97 10.17 -25.77
N LEU A 3 -18.88 10.82 -26.28
CA LEU A 3 -18.45 12.13 -25.75
C LEU A 3 -19.51 13.22 -25.89
N ASP A 4 -20.37 13.13 -26.91
CA ASP A 4 -21.48 14.09 -27.09
C ASP A 4 -22.52 13.91 -25.99
N GLN A 5 -22.92 12.68 -25.70
CA GLN A 5 -23.83 12.35 -24.60
C GLN A 5 -23.26 12.76 -23.23
N ALA A 6 -21.96 12.50 -23.01
CA ALA A 6 -21.31 12.90 -21.77
C ALA A 6 -21.27 14.43 -21.62
N ALA A 7 -20.99 15.16 -22.70
CA ALA A 7 -21.00 16.63 -22.68
C ALA A 7 -22.38 17.20 -22.36
N GLU A 8 -23.41 16.61 -22.91
CA GLU A 8 -24.81 17.02 -22.65
C GLU A 8 -25.21 16.76 -21.18
N GLN A 9 -24.86 15.58 -20.63
CA GLN A 9 -25.21 15.22 -19.26
C GLN A 9 -24.42 15.99 -18.20
N THR A 10 -23.14 16.26 -18.46
CA THR A 10 -22.23 16.87 -17.47
C THR A 10 -22.16 18.41 -17.59
N GLY A 11 -22.56 18.97 -18.72
CA GLY A 11 -22.34 20.40 -19.02
C GLY A 11 -20.87 20.77 -19.18
N VAL A 12 -19.99 19.78 -19.42
CA VAL A 12 -18.57 19.96 -19.73
C VAL A 12 -18.40 19.83 -21.25
N SER A 13 -17.60 20.73 -21.85
CA SER A 13 -17.44 20.70 -23.31
C SER A 13 -16.82 19.38 -23.79
N LYS A 14 -17.26 18.89 -24.95
CA LYS A 14 -16.74 17.69 -25.59
C LYS A 14 -15.22 17.73 -25.74
N SER A 15 -14.65 18.89 -26.07
CA SER A 15 -13.20 19.05 -26.22
C SER A 15 -12.46 18.86 -24.90
N MET A 16 -13.01 19.36 -23.78
CA MET A 16 -12.44 19.17 -22.44
C MET A 16 -12.52 17.70 -22.02
N LEU A 17 -13.66 17.05 -22.19
CA LEU A 17 -13.79 15.62 -21.90
C LEU A 17 -12.79 14.78 -22.72
N ALA A 18 -12.66 15.07 -23.99
CA ALA A 18 -11.68 14.38 -24.85
C ALA A 18 -10.21 14.61 -24.41
N GLN A 19 -9.89 15.78 -23.88
CA GLN A 19 -8.55 16.03 -23.33
C GLN A 19 -8.31 15.29 -22.02
N ILE A 20 -9.33 15.22 -21.15
CA ILE A 20 -9.26 14.46 -19.90
C ILE A 20 -9.04 12.97 -20.19
N GLU A 21 -9.83 12.38 -21.11
CA GLU A 21 -9.68 10.97 -21.48
C GLU A 21 -8.31 10.63 -22.08
N ARG A 22 -7.71 11.56 -22.80
CA ARG A 22 -6.34 11.40 -23.33
C ARG A 22 -5.23 11.70 -22.31
N GLY A 23 -5.58 12.12 -21.08
CA GLY A 23 -4.61 12.52 -20.08
C GLY A 23 -3.84 13.80 -20.43
N THR A 24 -4.34 14.61 -21.38
CA THR A 24 -3.69 15.85 -21.85
C THR A 24 -4.18 17.10 -21.12
N ALA A 25 -5.17 16.97 -20.23
CA ALA A 25 -5.66 18.05 -19.38
C ALA A 25 -5.91 17.54 -17.96
N ASN A 26 -5.55 18.36 -16.97
CA ASN A 26 -5.93 18.15 -15.57
C ASN A 26 -7.22 18.93 -15.27
N PRO A 27 -8.35 18.26 -15.04
CA PRO A 27 -9.59 18.91 -14.70
C PRO A 27 -9.52 19.58 -13.32
N SER A 28 -10.10 20.77 -13.20
CA SER A 28 -10.29 21.39 -11.88
C SER A 28 -11.35 20.62 -11.06
N LEU A 29 -11.35 20.79 -9.73
CA LEU A 29 -12.38 20.21 -8.87
C LEU A 29 -13.81 20.59 -9.31
N GLY A 30 -14.00 21.81 -9.81
CA GLY A 30 -15.29 22.23 -10.36
C GLY A 30 -15.73 21.47 -11.62
N VAL A 31 -14.78 21.10 -12.48
CA VAL A 31 -15.04 20.26 -13.66
C VAL A 31 -15.33 18.82 -13.22
N LEU A 32 -14.56 18.28 -12.29
CA LEU A 32 -14.83 16.95 -11.72
C LEU A 32 -16.21 16.89 -11.05
N GLY A 33 -16.60 17.92 -10.29
CA GLY A 33 -17.94 18.01 -9.69
C GLY A 33 -19.08 18.02 -10.72
N LYS A 34 -18.89 18.69 -11.87
CA LYS A 34 -19.86 18.63 -12.97
C LYS A 34 -19.95 17.24 -13.59
N ILE A 35 -18.81 16.57 -13.77
CA ILE A 35 -18.76 15.22 -14.33
C ILE A 35 -19.45 14.24 -13.39
N THR A 36 -19.13 14.23 -12.11
CA THR A 36 -19.75 13.31 -11.12
C THR A 36 -21.26 13.56 -11.02
N SER A 37 -21.68 14.81 -10.94
CA SER A 37 -23.10 15.17 -10.86
C SER A 37 -23.86 14.77 -12.12
N GLY A 38 -23.30 15.05 -13.30
CA GLY A 38 -23.95 14.74 -14.58
C GLY A 38 -24.03 13.24 -14.86
N LEU A 39 -22.99 12.49 -14.50
CA LEU A 39 -22.95 11.04 -14.67
C LEU A 39 -23.58 10.27 -13.50
N ARG A 40 -23.95 10.96 -12.41
CA ARG A 40 -24.50 10.37 -11.18
C ARG A 40 -23.60 9.30 -10.58
N VAL A 41 -22.30 9.58 -10.57
CA VAL A 41 -21.28 8.72 -9.94
C VAL A 41 -20.69 9.44 -8.73
N GLU A 42 -20.22 8.67 -7.74
CA GLU A 42 -19.50 9.24 -6.62
C GLU A 42 -18.13 9.76 -7.07
N PHE A 43 -17.66 10.84 -6.41
CA PHE A 43 -16.35 11.43 -6.73
C PHE A 43 -15.22 10.39 -6.63
N GLN A 44 -15.30 9.51 -5.64
CA GLN A 44 -14.34 8.42 -5.45
C GLN A 44 -14.30 7.45 -6.63
N GLU A 45 -15.47 7.12 -7.22
CA GLU A 45 -15.53 6.22 -8.40
C GLU A 45 -14.84 6.83 -9.61
N LEU A 46 -14.89 8.16 -9.76
CA LEU A 46 -14.26 8.85 -10.88
C LEU A 46 -12.74 8.86 -10.81
N ILE A 47 -12.18 8.94 -9.61
CA ILE A 47 -10.72 9.04 -9.40
C ILE A 47 -10.06 7.72 -9.04
N GLN A 48 -10.84 6.64 -8.85
CA GLN A 48 -10.27 5.33 -8.60
C GLN A 48 -9.63 4.77 -9.86
N PRO A 49 -8.45 4.15 -9.74
CA PRO A 49 -7.93 3.33 -10.81
C PRO A 49 -8.92 2.20 -11.14
N PRO A 50 -8.97 1.74 -12.39
CA PRO A 50 -9.81 0.61 -12.76
C PRO A 50 -9.50 -0.58 -11.85
N ARG A 51 -10.53 -1.28 -11.38
CA ARG A 51 -10.35 -2.51 -10.60
C ARG A 51 -9.59 -3.51 -11.45
N VAL A 52 -8.46 -3.94 -10.93
CA VAL A 52 -7.67 -5.03 -11.51
C VAL A 52 -8.13 -6.31 -10.81
N ASP A 53 -8.79 -7.20 -11.56
CA ASP A 53 -9.32 -8.46 -10.99
C ASP A 53 -8.20 -9.41 -10.57
N CYS A 54 -7.02 -9.30 -11.19
CA CYS A 54 -5.82 -10.01 -10.78
C CYS A 54 -4.57 -9.18 -11.13
N CYS A 55 -3.59 -9.18 -10.26
CA CYS A 55 -2.28 -8.59 -10.52
C CYS A 55 -1.18 -9.54 -10.02
N LEU A 56 -0.07 -9.56 -10.74
CA LEU A 56 1.16 -10.21 -10.30
C LEU A 56 2.16 -9.10 -9.98
N VAL A 57 2.71 -9.15 -8.79
CA VAL A 57 3.74 -8.20 -8.35
C VAL A 57 5.02 -8.97 -8.06
N THR A 58 6.09 -8.57 -8.73
CA THR A 58 7.45 -9.09 -8.52
C THR A 58 8.23 -8.00 -7.77
N PRO A 59 8.54 -8.17 -6.48
CA PRO A 59 9.20 -7.12 -5.68
C PRO A 59 10.50 -6.61 -6.29
N GLU A 60 11.26 -7.48 -6.96
CA GLU A 60 12.54 -7.14 -7.62
C GLU A 60 12.37 -6.17 -8.81
N GLU A 61 11.17 -6.04 -9.35
CA GLU A 61 10.84 -5.09 -10.42
C GLU A 61 10.38 -3.72 -9.87
N LEU A 62 10.18 -3.63 -8.56
CA LEU A 62 9.81 -2.39 -7.87
C LEU A 62 11.03 -1.67 -7.31
N LEU A 63 10.92 -0.36 -7.16
CA LEU A 63 11.85 0.40 -6.34
C LEU A 63 11.49 0.25 -4.86
N PRO A 64 12.48 0.07 -3.96
CA PRO A 64 12.21 0.08 -2.53
C PRO A 64 11.52 1.38 -2.09
N THR A 65 10.49 1.27 -1.28
CA THR A 65 9.81 2.43 -0.69
C THR A 65 10.54 2.99 0.51
N LYS A 66 11.33 2.13 1.19
CA LYS A 66 12.27 2.51 2.25
C LYS A 66 13.53 1.68 2.12
N GLU A 67 14.68 2.30 2.30
CA GLU A 67 15.97 1.63 2.23
C GLU A 67 17.00 2.34 3.12
N LEU A 68 17.82 1.55 3.79
CA LEU A 68 19.07 1.97 4.41
C LEU A 68 20.14 0.95 4.01
N GLU A 69 21.13 1.40 3.24
CA GLU A 69 22.19 0.55 2.69
C GLU A 69 22.89 -0.28 3.78
N GLY A 70 23.07 -1.57 3.54
CA GLY A 70 23.66 -2.50 4.48
C GLY A 70 22.80 -2.85 5.70
N GLN A 71 21.57 -2.34 5.78
CA GLN A 71 20.67 -2.58 6.91
C GLN A 71 19.39 -3.27 6.48
N TYR A 72 18.58 -2.60 5.63
CA TYR A 72 17.28 -3.13 5.23
C TYR A 72 16.78 -2.52 3.93
N ARG A 73 15.82 -3.21 3.32
CA ARG A 73 14.99 -2.71 2.21
C ARG A 73 13.54 -3.11 2.40
N VAL A 74 12.63 -2.22 2.04
CA VAL A 74 11.18 -2.43 2.12
C VAL A 74 10.55 -2.08 0.78
N TRP A 75 9.73 -2.97 0.24
CA TRP A 75 8.93 -2.75 -0.96
C TRP A 75 7.45 -2.79 -0.60
N THR A 76 6.70 -1.84 -1.11
CA THR A 76 5.23 -1.90 -1.07
C THR A 76 4.75 -2.68 -2.29
N CYS A 77 4.37 -3.94 -2.07
CA CYS A 77 3.88 -4.83 -3.13
C CYS A 77 2.43 -4.54 -3.51
N LEU A 78 1.56 -4.34 -2.52
CA LEU A 78 0.18 -3.92 -2.70
C LEU A 78 -0.09 -2.75 -1.77
N PRO A 79 -0.29 -1.53 -2.30
CA PRO A 79 -0.58 -0.36 -1.49
C PRO A 79 -2.04 -0.35 -1.01
N TYR A 80 -2.31 0.47 0.01
CA TYR A 80 -3.65 0.63 0.59
C TYR A 80 -4.70 1.06 -0.43
N GLU A 81 -4.32 1.90 -1.39
CA GLU A 81 -5.19 2.44 -2.44
C GLU A 81 -5.85 1.33 -3.26
N ASP A 82 -5.14 0.23 -3.49
CA ASP A 82 -5.64 -0.89 -4.30
C ASP A 82 -6.62 -1.77 -3.51
N THR A 83 -6.32 -2.01 -2.24
CA THR A 83 -7.07 -2.97 -1.42
C THR A 83 -8.08 -2.29 -0.49
N ARG A 84 -7.78 -1.08 -0.01
CA ARG A 84 -8.51 -0.31 1.02
C ARG A 84 -8.70 -1.06 2.34
N LEU A 85 -7.90 -2.06 2.59
CA LEU A 85 -7.98 -2.88 3.78
C LEU A 85 -6.62 -3.40 4.21
N ILE A 86 -5.81 -3.80 3.25
CA ILE A 86 -4.55 -4.50 3.49
C ILE A 86 -3.47 -3.82 2.66
N GLU A 87 -2.31 -3.61 3.25
CA GLU A 87 -1.10 -3.33 2.52
C GLU A 87 -0.19 -4.56 2.61
N VAL A 88 0.52 -4.85 1.53
CA VAL A 88 1.45 -5.98 1.49
C VAL A 88 2.85 -5.47 1.21
N TYR A 89 3.76 -5.79 2.11
CA TYR A 89 5.16 -5.42 2.02
C TYR A 89 6.06 -6.65 1.91
N ARG A 90 7.13 -6.53 1.15
CA ARG A 90 8.32 -7.34 1.32
C ARG A 90 9.33 -6.57 2.14
N ILE A 91 9.90 -7.20 3.14
CA ILE A 91 10.94 -6.62 4.00
C ILE A 91 12.15 -7.55 3.96
N GLU A 92 13.30 -6.98 3.70
CA GLU A 92 14.61 -7.64 3.79
C GLU A 92 15.45 -6.93 4.83
N VAL A 93 16.09 -7.70 5.72
CA VAL A 93 16.99 -7.18 6.74
C VAL A 93 18.32 -7.92 6.63
N GLU A 94 19.38 -7.17 6.37
CA GLU A 94 20.73 -7.73 6.21
C GLU A 94 21.26 -8.25 7.56
N PRO A 95 22.29 -9.13 7.56
CA PRO A 95 22.95 -9.58 8.80
C PRO A 95 23.40 -8.40 9.66
N GLY A 96 22.98 -8.35 10.92
CA GLY A 96 23.20 -7.23 11.83
C GLY A 96 22.34 -6.01 11.57
N GLY A 97 21.47 -6.05 10.56
CA GLY A 97 20.61 -4.94 10.18
C GLY A 97 19.47 -4.70 11.16
N ILE A 98 19.03 -3.44 11.22
CA ILE A 98 17.94 -2.97 12.07
C ILE A 98 17.04 -2.06 11.25
N TYR A 99 15.75 -2.38 11.24
CA TYR A 99 14.71 -1.52 10.68
C TYR A 99 13.77 -1.05 11.79
N VAL A 100 13.74 0.25 12.04
CA VAL A 100 12.83 0.87 13.02
C VAL A 100 11.62 1.39 12.27
N SER A 101 10.45 0.89 12.63
CA SER A 101 9.16 1.36 12.12
C SER A 101 8.44 2.14 13.21
N GLY A 102 7.93 3.32 12.87
CA GLY A 102 7.08 4.10 13.76
C GLY A 102 5.71 3.46 13.95
N SER A 103 4.99 3.92 14.97
CA SER A 103 3.59 3.55 15.20
C SER A 103 2.73 3.81 13.95
N HIS A 104 1.86 2.87 13.64
CA HIS A 104 0.86 3.00 12.57
C HIS A 104 -0.52 3.47 13.09
N GLY A 105 -0.64 3.70 14.40
CA GLY A 105 -1.85 4.14 15.07
C GLY A 105 -2.64 3.01 15.73
N GLU A 106 -3.69 3.40 16.45
CA GLU A 106 -4.56 2.44 17.12
C GLU A 106 -5.25 1.50 16.14
N LYS A 107 -5.62 0.30 16.58
CA LYS A 107 -6.33 -0.73 15.79
C LYS A 107 -5.61 -1.17 14.51
N THR A 108 -4.30 -1.01 14.46
CA THR A 108 -3.49 -1.52 13.36
C THR A 108 -2.74 -2.78 13.77
N ARG A 109 -2.52 -3.67 12.82
CA ARG A 109 -1.83 -4.94 13.04
C ARG A 109 -0.98 -5.33 11.86
N GLU A 110 0.09 -6.01 12.16
CA GLU A 110 0.89 -6.69 11.17
C GLU A 110 0.89 -8.19 11.37
N TYR A 111 0.91 -8.89 10.24
CA TYR A 111 1.10 -10.33 10.15
C TYR A 111 2.32 -10.58 9.30
N LEU A 112 3.32 -11.21 9.86
CA LEU A 112 4.59 -11.51 9.19
C LEU A 112 4.66 -12.99 8.84
N VAL A 113 5.12 -13.27 7.64
CA VAL A 113 5.52 -14.62 7.22
C VAL A 113 6.99 -14.54 6.86
N VAL A 114 7.85 -15.12 7.67
CA VAL A 114 9.30 -15.17 7.38
C VAL A 114 9.54 -16.22 6.31
N THR A 115 10.09 -15.80 5.17
CA THR A 115 10.35 -16.64 4.01
C THR A 115 11.80 -17.12 3.95
N GLU A 116 12.72 -16.34 4.53
CA GLU A 116 14.16 -16.68 4.60
C GLU A 116 14.77 -16.20 5.91
N GLY A 117 15.74 -16.92 6.42
CA GLY A 117 16.51 -16.55 7.60
C GLY A 117 15.73 -16.54 8.90
N VAL A 118 16.15 -15.67 9.80
CA VAL A 118 15.57 -15.47 11.14
C VAL A 118 15.41 -13.98 11.40
N LEU A 119 14.22 -13.56 11.77
CA LEU A 119 13.89 -12.18 12.06
C LEU A 119 13.46 -12.05 13.52
N THR A 120 13.99 -11.07 14.23
CA THR A 120 13.54 -10.68 15.57
C THR A 120 12.68 -9.45 15.46
N VAL A 121 11.47 -9.49 16.03
CA VAL A 121 10.57 -8.33 16.15
C VAL A 121 10.48 -7.92 17.60
N GLU A 122 10.70 -6.64 17.85
CA GLU A 122 10.62 -6.01 19.17
C GLU A 122 9.48 -4.98 19.17
N GLY A 123 8.56 -5.08 20.11
CA GLY A 123 7.45 -4.15 20.30
C GLY A 123 6.68 -4.45 21.59
N HIS A 124 5.98 -3.47 22.14
CA HIS A 124 5.22 -3.62 23.40
C HIS A 124 6.06 -4.20 24.57
N GLY A 125 7.36 -3.87 24.60
CA GLY A 125 8.27 -4.39 25.63
C GLY A 125 8.56 -5.90 25.51
N GLN A 126 8.20 -6.53 24.40
CA GLN A 126 8.46 -7.93 24.10
C GLN A 126 9.37 -8.06 22.88
N SER A 127 10.13 -9.14 22.84
CA SER A 127 10.98 -9.53 21.72
C SER A 127 10.62 -10.94 21.30
N CYS A 128 10.38 -11.16 20.00
CA CYS A 128 10.04 -12.45 19.46
C CYS A 128 10.94 -12.79 18.27
N GLN A 129 11.60 -13.93 18.32
CA GLN A 129 12.40 -14.47 17.22
C GLN A 129 11.54 -15.37 16.34
N ILE A 130 11.46 -15.04 15.05
CA ILE A 130 10.63 -15.72 14.06
C ILE A 130 11.54 -16.34 13.03
N ARG A 131 11.38 -17.64 12.79
CA ARG A 131 12.17 -18.42 11.83
C ARG A 131 11.40 -18.60 10.54
N LYS A 132 12.11 -19.04 9.50
CA LYS A 132 11.50 -19.40 8.22
C LYS A 132 10.25 -20.27 8.41
N ASP A 133 9.22 -19.98 7.60
CA ASP A 133 7.91 -20.65 7.56
C ASP A 133 7.06 -20.46 8.84
N GLN A 134 7.50 -19.59 9.75
CA GLN A 134 6.69 -19.17 10.89
C GLN A 134 5.89 -17.91 10.59
N VAL A 135 4.73 -17.82 11.23
CA VAL A 135 3.83 -16.66 11.16
C VAL A 135 3.79 -15.97 12.51
N PHE A 136 3.94 -14.66 12.50
CA PHE A 136 3.86 -13.83 13.69
C PHE A 136 2.84 -12.73 13.50
N LYS A 137 2.08 -12.43 14.53
CA LYS A 137 1.08 -11.35 14.57
C LYS A 137 1.33 -10.46 15.76
N PHE A 138 1.27 -9.14 15.56
CA PHE A 138 1.38 -8.16 16.65
C PHE A 138 0.61 -6.88 16.31
N GLU A 139 0.32 -6.08 17.33
CA GLU A 139 -0.27 -4.75 17.18
C GLU A 139 0.81 -3.72 16.90
N THR A 140 0.51 -2.74 16.06
CA THR A 140 1.46 -1.74 15.56
C THR A 140 1.10 -0.32 15.97
N ASP A 141 0.35 -0.18 17.06
CA ASP A 141 -0.03 1.08 17.69
C ASP A 141 1.14 1.77 18.44
N GLN A 142 2.30 1.13 18.51
CA GLN A 142 3.56 1.66 19.05
C GLN A 142 4.71 1.45 18.07
N ASP A 143 5.81 2.17 18.29
CA ASP A 143 7.05 1.95 17.57
C ASP A 143 7.55 0.52 17.78
N HIS A 144 8.06 -0.08 16.71
CA HIS A 144 8.56 -1.45 16.73
C HIS A 144 9.79 -1.60 15.85
N ILE A 145 10.55 -2.66 16.10
CA ILE A 145 11.86 -2.87 15.48
C ILE A 145 11.91 -4.26 14.86
N TYR A 146 12.43 -4.33 13.65
CA TYR A 146 12.84 -5.57 12.99
C TYR A 146 14.34 -5.65 13.05
N ARG A 147 14.87 -6.74 13.61
CA ARG A 147 16.31 -6.96 13.79
C ARG A 147 16.70 -8.31 13.24
N ASN A 148 17.81 -8.35 12.55
CA ASN A 148 18.42 -9.59 12.11
C ASN A 148 19.76 -9.82 12.85
N GLU A 149 19.74 -10.69 13.82
CA GLU A 149 20.94 -11.08 14.61
C GLU A 149 21.62 -12.34 14.07
N SER A 150 21.12 -12.88 12.94
CA SER A 150 21.71 -14.06 12.30
C SER A 150 22.83 -13.68 11.33
N GLY A 151 23.55 -14.67 10.86
CA GLY A 151 24.63 -14.50 9.87
C GLY A 151 24.12 -14.48 8.42
N GLU A 152 22.83 -14.63 8.18
CA GLU A 152 22.23 -14.67 6.85
C GLU A 152 21.13 -13.61 6.73
N LYS A 153 20.84 -13.17 5.51
CA LYS A 153 19.75 -12.23 5.24
C LYS A 153 18.41 -12.80 5.70
N ALA A 154 17.60 -12.01 6.35
CA ALA A 154 16.24 -12.34 6.71
C ALA A 154 15.26 -11.67 5.76
N CYS A 155 14.25 -12.42 5.28
CA CYS A 155 13.21 -11.93 4.43
C CYS A 155 11.84 -12.28 4.98
N CYS A 156 10.90 -11.34 4.93
CA CYS A 156 9.52 -11.63 5.28
C CYS A 156 8.53 -10.93 4.34
N THR A 157 7.34 -11.51 4.23
CA THR A 157 6.16 -10.84 3.72
C THR A 157 5.36 -10.32 4.90
N CYS A 158 5.06 -9.03 4.90
CA CYS A 158 4.26 -8.36 5.93
C CYS A 158 2.91 -7.97 5.34
N PHE A 159 1.84 -8.33 6.04
CA PHE A 159 0.48 -7.89 5.78
C PHE A 159 0.11 -6.89 6.86
N PHE A 160 -0.02 -5.65 6.48
CA PHE A 160 -0.51 -4.59 7.37
C PHE A 160 -2.02 -4.44 7.21
N LEU A 161 -2.74 -4.38 8.31
CA LEU A 161 -4.19 -4.20 8.34
C LEU A 161 -4.57 -3.04 9.26
N ASP A 162 -5.42 -2.16 8.72
CA ASP A 162 -6.06 -1.08 9.46
C ASP A 162 -7.54 -1.42 9.69
N TYR A 163 -7.93 -1.51 10.97
CA TYR A 163 -9.29 -1.85 11.39
C TYR A 163 -10.16 -0.63 11.73
N HIS A 164 -9.70 0.60 11.47
CA HIS A 164 -10.46 1.83 11.80
C HIS A 164 -11.78 1.95 11.04
N GLY A 165 -11.91 1.35 9.87
CA GLY A 165 -13.11 1.40 9.02
C GLY A 165 -14.17 0.34 9.30
N LYS A 166 -13.98 -0.54 10.27
CA LYS A 166 -14.93 -1.61 10.61
C LYS A 166 -15.53 -1.38 11.98
N GLN A 167 -16.73 -0.82 12.01
CA GLN A 167 -17.69 -0.96 13.12
C GLN A 167 -18.53 -2.22 12.89
#